data_6fde57c7d707dece53a40357d615d093
#
_entry.id   6fde57c7d707dece53a40357d615d093
#
_cell.length_a   1.000
_cell.length_b   1.000
_cell.length_c   1.000
_cell.angle_alpha   90.00
_cell.angle_beta   90.00
_cell.angle_gamma   90.00
#
_symmetry.space_group_name_H-M   'P 1'
#
loop_
_entity.id
_entity.type
_entity.pdbx_description
1 polymer ?
#
loop_
_entity_poly.entity_id
_entity_poly.type
_entity_poly.pdbx_seq_one_letter_code
_entity_poly.pdbx_strand_id
1 'polypeptide(L)'
;ATDLFDASTVERLAGHWRNLLRGIVANPRQRLGELPLLDAPERRQTLSEWNPAQREYAVQGTLQQRFEEQARQRPQAVALILDEQRLSYGELNARANRLAHCLIARGVGADVPVGLALERSLDMLVGLLAILKAGGAYLPLDPAAPEERLAHILDDSGVRLLLTQGHLLERLPRQAGVEVLAIDG
;
A
#
# COMPACT_ATOMS: atom_id res chain seq x y z
N ALA A 1 41.80 0.38 18.26
CA ALA A 1 40.57 -0.44 18.15
C ALA A 1 40.62 -1.39 16.94
N THR A 2 41.77 -2.01 16.70
CA THR A 2 41.99 -3.00 15.61
C THR A 2 41.19 -4.28 15.83
N ASP A 3 40.70 -4.52 17.03
CA ASP A 3 39.88 -5.68 17.38
C ASP A 3 38.39 -5.51 17.07
N LEU A 4 37.95 -4.27 16.77
CA LEU A 4 36.56 -3.94 16.52
C LEU A 4 36.27 -3.48 15.11
N PHE A 5 37.25 -2.89 14.41
CA PHE A 5 37.08 -2.30 13.08
C PHE A 5 38.21 -2.68 12.15
N ASP A 6 37.85 -3.08 10.94
CA ASP A 6 38.80 -3.26 9.84
C ASP A 6 39.40 -1.92 9.41
N ALA A 7 40.60 -1.93 8.86
CA ALA A 7 41.28 -0.74 8.35
C ALA A 7 40.42 0.01 7.33
N SER A 8 39.76 -0.70 6.41
CA SER A 8 38.85 -0.12 5.41
C SER A 8 37.66 0.61 6.02
N THR A 9 37.15 0.13 7.15
CA THR A 9 36.06 0.81 7.88
C THR A 9 36.55 2.13 8.50
N VAL A 10 37.75 2.14 9.07
CA VAL A 10 38.35 3.36 9.65
C VAL A 10 38.68 4.38 8.56
N GLU A 11 39.20 3.93 7.41
CA GLU A 11 39.48 4.81 6.26
C GLU A 11 38.22 5.45 5.71
N ARG A 12 37.13 4.69 5.61
CA ARG A 12 35.81 5.19 5.19
C ARG A 12 35.27 6.22 6.19
N LEU A 13 35.32 5.94 7.47
CA LEU A 13 34.92 6.91 8.51
C LEU A 13 35.72 8.22 8.44
N ALA A 14 37.04 8.12 8.21
CA ALA A 14 37.89 9.30 8.02
C ALA A 14 37.52 10.08 6.75
N GLY A 15 37.13 9.37 5.68
CA GLY A 15 36.59 9.92 4.43
C GLY A 15 35.30 10.71 4.69
N HIS A 16 34.34 10.12 5.39
CA HIS A 16 33.07 10.75 5.76
C HIS A 16 33.30 12.02 6.59
N TRP A 17 34.18 11.92 7.58
CA TRP A 17 34.54 13.08 8.39
C TRP A 17 35.09 14.24 7.56
N ARG A 18 36.01 13.95 6.63
CA ARG A 18 36.55 14.98 5.71
C ARG A 18 35.46 15.60 4.83
N ASN A 19 34.50 14.77 4.32
CA ASN A 19 33.41 15.28 3.51
C ASN A 19 32.52 16.24 4.29
N LEU A 20 32.18 15.91 5.54
CA LEU A 20 31.41 16.76 6.42
C LEU A 20 32.13 18.10 6.64
N LEU A 21 33.43 18.08 6.99
CA LEU A 21 34.22 19.31 7.20
C LEU A 21 34.27 20.18 5.94
N ARG A 22 34.46 19.58 4.76
CA ARG A 22 34.43 20.31 3.49
C ARG A 22 33.06 20.94 3.22
N GLY A 23 31.98 20.22 3.50
CA GLY A 23 30.62 20.75 3.38
C GLY A 23 30.38 21.95 4.28
N ILE A 24 30.81 21.88 5.54
CA ILE A 24 30.69 22.98 6.51
C ILE A 24 31.48 24.21 6.04
N VAL A 25 32.72 24.01 5.55
CA VAL A 25 33.53 25.11 5.06
C VAL A 25 32.95 25.76 3.81
N ALA A 26 32.38 24.92 2.89
CA ALA A 26 31.77 25.41 1.66
C ALA A 26 30.47 26.21 1.91
N ASN A 27 29.65 25.78 2.87
CA ASN A 27 28.43 26.49 3.26
C ASN A 27 28.16 26.36 4.77
N PRO A 28 28.68 27.28 5.60
CA PRO A 28 28.51 27.24 7.06
C PRO A 28 27.06 27.37 7.55
N ARG A 29 26.14 27.79 6.68
CA ARG A 29 24.72 27.95 7.01
C ARG A 29 23.86 26.75 6.57
N GLN A 30 24.45 25.72 5.97
CA GLN A 30 23.76 24.52 5.58
C GLN A 30 23.24 23.76 6.78
N ARG A 31 22.05 23.18 6.66
CA ARG A 31 21.46 22.34 7.72
C ARG A 31 22.28 21.06 7.89
N LEU A 32 22.39 20.55 9.11
CA LEU A 32 23.15 19.33 9.42
C LEU A 32 22.72 18.12 8.57
N GLY A 33 21.42 17.94 8.37
CA GLY A 33 20.89 16.84 7.55
C GLY A 33 21.18 16.95 6.05
N GLU A 34 21.65 18.08 5.56
CA GLU A 34 22.00 18.32 4.16
C GLU A 34 23.51 18.22 3.89
N LEU A 35 24.32 18.07 4.96
CA LEU A 35 25.76 17.94 4.81
C LEU A 35 26.14 16.64 4.06
N PRO A 36 27.06 16.71 3.08
CA PRO A 36 27.46 15.53 2.32
C PRO A 36 28.32 14.61 3.18
N LEU A 37 27.81 13.42 3.49
CA LEU A 37 28.53 12.38 4.21
C LEU A 37 29.33 11.50 3.25
N LEU A 38 28.66 11.01 2.21
CA LEU A 38 29.23 10.09 1.22
C LEU A 38 29.92 10.87 0.09
N ASP A 39 31.01 10.33 -0.43
CA ASP A 39 31.57 10.82 -1.67
C ASP A 39 30.75 10.33 -2.90
N ALA A 40 31.07 10.80 -4.10
CA ALA A 40 30.34 10.46 -5.30
C ALA A 40 30.38 8.95 -5.64
N PRO A 41 31.52 8.26 -5.54
CA PRO A 41 31.59 6.80 -5.69
C PRO A 41 30.72 6.04 -4.68
N GLU A 42 30.84 6.32 -3.38
CA GLU A 42 30.06 5.66 -2.33
C GLU A 42 28.55 5.88 -2.50
N ARG A 43 28.17 7.12 -2.84
CA ARG A 43 26.77 7.46 -3.11
C ARG A 43 26.22 6.68 -4.29
N ARG A 44 26.97 6.57 -5.39
CA ARG A 44 26.59 5.76 -6.57
C ARG A 44 26.47 4.29 -6.19
N GLN A 45 27.44 3.75 -5.45
CA GLN A 45 27.43 2.38 -5.00
C GLN A 45 26.19 2.07 -4.15
N THR A 46 25.91 2.91 -3.15
CA THR A 46 24.78 2.71 -2.22
C THR A 46 23.42 2.87 -2.90
N LEU A 47 23.26 3.89 -3.78
CA LEU A 47 21.97 4.21 -4.37
C LEU A 47 21.68 3.46 -5.66
N SER A 48 22.69 3.03 -6.40
CA SER A 48 22.53 2.43 -7.73
C SER A 48 23.09 1.02 -7.83
N GLU A 49 24.36 0.81 -7.45
CA GLU A 49 25.02 -0.48 -7.70
C GLU A 49 24.50 -1.58 -6.76
N TRP A 50 24.20 -1.25 -5.50
CA TRP A 50 23.59 -2.18 -4.54
C TRP A 50 22.07 -2.30 -4.68
N ASN A 51 21.46 -1.51 -5.55
CA ASN A 51 20.04 -1.54 -5.86
C ASN A 51 19.78 -1.87 -7.35
N PRO A 52 20.29 -2.99 -7.88
CA PRO A 52 20.16 -3.33 -9.31
C PRO A 52 18.74 -3.76 -9.71
N ALA A 53 17.74 -3.51 -8.84
CA ALA A 53 16.37 -3.94 -9.06
C ALA A 53 15.62 -3.09 -10.11
N GLN A 54 16.25 -2.11 -10.71
CA GLN A 54 15.67 -1.32 -11.78
C GLN A 54 15.51 -2.22 -13.04
N ARG A 55 14.30 -2.73 -13.22
CA ARG A 55 13.89 -3.41 -14.45
C ARG A 55 12.84 -2.56 -15.14
N GLU A 56 13.06 -2.32 -16.42
CA GLU A 56 11.98 -1.79 -17.25
C GLU A 56 10.94 -2.89 -17.46
N TYR A 57 9.80 -2.75 -16.78
CA TYR A 57 8.64 -3.58 -17.06
C TYR A 57 7.81 -2.86 -18.11
N ALA A 58 7.54 -3.54 -19.22
CA ALA A 58 6.55 -3.07 -20.21
C ALA A 58 5.13 -3.18 -19.62
N VAL A 59 4.91 -2.50 -18.48
CA VAL A 59 3.62 -2.51 -17.79
C VAL A 59 2.77 -1.39 -18.35
N GLN A 60 1.89 -1.74 -19.27
CA GLN A 60 0.82 -0.83 -19.72
C GLN A 60 -0.45 -1.11 -18.90
N GLY A 61 -1.04 -0.06 -18.33
CA GLY A 61 -2.30 -0.12 -17.61
C GLY A 61 -2.18 -0.43 -16.12
N THR A 62 -3.31 -0.32 -15.43
CA THR A 62 -3.47 -0.53 -14.00
C THR A 62 -3.77 -2.01 -13.68
N LEU A 63 -3.67 -2.40 -12.40
CA LEU A 63 -3.98 -3.75 -11.94
C LEU A 63 -5.41 -4.16 -12.31
N GLN A 64 -6.38 -3.29 -12.07
CA GLN A 64 -7.79 -3.55 -12.39
C GLN A 64 -8.02 -3.71 -13.89
N GLN A 65 -7.34 -2.96 -14.75
CA GLN A 65 -7.43 -3.11 -16.21
C GLN A 65 -6.89 -4.48 -16.67
N ARG A 66 -5.79 -4.94 -16.07
CA ARG A 66 -5.24 -6.28 -16.37
C ARG A 66 -6.18 -7.38 -15.91
N PHE A 67 -6.80 -7.21 -14.75
CA PHE A 67 -7.81 -8.15 -14.27
C PHE A 67 -9.03 -8.18 -15.22
N GLU A 68 -9.51 -7.04 -15.65
CA GLU A 68 -10.62 -6.93 -16.61
C GLU A 68 -10.31 -7.59 -17.94
N GLU A 69 -9.08 -7.47 -18.41
CA GLU A 69 -8.64 -8.17 -19.62
C GLU A 69 -8.70 -9.69 -19.44
N GLN A 70 -8.22 -10.22 -18.30
CA GLN A 70 -8.35 -11.65 -18.01
C GLN A 70 -9.83 -12.08 -17.90
N ALA A 71 -10.66 -11.28 -17.29
CA ALA A 71 -12.09 -11.55 -17.16
C ALA A 71 -12.81 -11.58 -18.52
N ARG A 72 -12.39 -10.73 -19.46
CA ARG A 72 -12.90 -10.77 -20.86
C ARG A 72 -12.44 -12.01 -21.64
N GLN A 73 -11.16 -12.36 -21.50
CA GLN A 73 -10.56 -13.46 -22.24
C GLN A 73 -11.01 -14.84 -21.72
N ARG A 74 -11.19 -14.95 -20.40
CA ARG A 74 -11.46 -16.23 -19.72
C ARG A 74 -12.58 -16.13 -18.69
N PRO A 75 -13.81 -15.70 -19.06
CA PRO A 75 -14.87 -15.38 -18.10
C PRO A 75 -15.29 -16.58 -17.25
N GLN A 76 -15.21 -17.80 -17.80
CA GLN A 76 -15.60 -19.04 -17.12
C GLN A 76 -14.46 -19.70 -16.34
N ALA A 77 -13.23 -19.24 -16.48
CA ALA A 77 -12.12 -19.79 -15.71
C ALA A 77 -12.25 -19.41 -14.23
N VAL A 78 -11.86 -20.33 -13.34
CA VAL A 78 -11.89 -20.10 -11.90
C VAL A 78 -10.84 -19.04 -11.54
N ALA A 79 -11.29 -17.97 -10.89
CA ALA A 79 -10.45 -16.88 -10.40
C ALA A 79 -10.13 -17.01 -8.91
N LEU A 80 -11.09 -17.44 -8.10
CA LEU A 80 -10.96 -17.59 -6.65
C LEU A 80 -11.49 -18.94 -6.19
N ILE A 81 -10.80 -19.51 -5.20
CA ILE A 81 -11.22 -20.71 -4.48
C ILE A 81 -11.06 -20.42 -2.98
N LEU A 82 -12.11 -20.65 -2.22
CA LEU A 82 -12.08 -20.64 -0.77
C LEU A 82 -12.91 -21.82 -0.27
N ASP A 83 -12.26 -22.80 0.31
CA ASP A 83 -12.85 -24.08 0.69
C ASP A 83 -13.57 -24.75 -0.49
N GLU A 84 -14.88 -24.92 -0.40
CA GLU A 84 -15.71 -25.48 -1.48
C GLU A 84 -16.29 -24.42 -2.43
N GLN A 85 -16.15 -23.13 -2.07
CA GLN A 85 -16.68 -22.03 -2.87
C GLN A 85 -15.71 -21.64 -3.99
N ARG A 86 -16.29 -21.34 -5.14
CA ARG A 86 -15.51 -20.91 -6.33
C ARG A 86 -16.18 -19.71 -6.98
N LEU A 87 -15.36 -18.77 -7.47
CA LEU A 87 -15.81 -17.71 -8.36
C LEU A 87 -15.00 -17.76 -9.65
N SER A 88 -15.68 -17.65 -10.77
CA SER A 88 -15.05 -17.40 -12.06
C SER A 88 -14.57 -15.94 -12.18
N TYR A 89 -13.69 -15.68 -13.16
CA TYR A 89 -13.26 -14.32 -13.48
C TYR A 89 -14.44 -13.40 -13.84
N GLY A 90 -15.42 -13.92 -14.61
CA GLY A 90 -16.61 -13.17 -15.00
C GLY A 90 -17.48 -12.80 -13.80
N GLU A 91 -17.75 -13.74 -12.89
CA GLU A 91 -18.53 -13.50 -11.68
C GLU A 91 -17.85 -12.51 -10.74
N LEU A 92 -16.56 -12.70 -10.48
CA LEU A 92 -15.77 -11.79 -9.65
C LEU A 92 -15.78 -10.36 -10.24
N ASN A 93 -15.59 -10.25 -11.55
CA ASN A 93 -15.63 -8.97 -12.25
C ASN A 93 -17.00 -8.29 -12.15
N ALA A 94 -18.09 -9.06 -12.33
CA ALA A 94 -19.44 -8.53 -12.22
C ALA A 94 -19.78 -8.06 -10.79
N ARG A 95 -19.38 -8.81 -9.75
CA ARG A 95 -19.56 -8.42 -8.34
C ARG A 95 -18.75 -7.16 -8.03
N ALA A 96 -17.45 -7.13 -8.41
CA ALA A 96 -16.59 -5.99 -8.19
C ALA A 96 -17.09 -4.73 -8.91
N ASN A 97 -17.63 -4.84 -10.14
CA ASN A 97 -18.20 -3.71 -10.87
C ASN A 97 -19.44 -3.13 -10.16
N ARG A 98 -20.37 -3.96 -9.69
CA ARG A 98 -21.55 -3.50 -8.95
C ARG A 98 -21.16 -2.72 -7.71
N LEU A 99 -20.22 -3.27 -6.93
CA LEU A 99 -19.72 -2.59 -5.73
C LEU A 99 -18.95 -1.32 -6.08
N ALA A 100 -18.14 -1.32 -7.14
CA ALA A 100 -17.41 -0.13 -7.59
C ALA A 100 -18.36 1.02 -7.95
N HIS A 101 -19.45 0.75 -8.67
CA HIS A 101 -20.49 1.77 -8.94
C HIS A 101 -21.14 2.32 -7.67
N CYS A 102 -21.38 1.45 -6.68
CA CYS A 102 -21.88 1.86 -5.37
C CYS A 102 -20.91 2.77 -4.63
N LEU A 103 -19.59 2.48 -4.71
CA LEU A 103 -18.53 3.29 -4.13
C LEU A 103 -18.38 4.65 -4.82
N ILE A 104 -18.41 4.67 -6.16
CA ILE A 104 -18.35 5.90 -6.95
C ILE A 104 -19.54 6.82 -6.60
N ALA A 105 -20.76 6.27 -6.47
CA ALA A 105 -21.93 7.04 -6.05
C ALA A 105 -21.80 7.65 -4.65
N ARG A 106 -20.90 7.12 -3.80
CA ARG A 106 -20.54 7.64 -2.47
C ARG A 106 -19.32 8.55 -2.47
N GLY A 107 -18.83 8.94 -3.64
CA GLY A 107 -17.73 9.87 -3.80
C GLY A 107 -16.33 9.24 -3.77
N VAL A 108 -16.23 7.91 -3.89
CA VAL A 108 -14.92 7.27 -4.06
C VAL A 108 -14.38 7.56 -5.45
N GLY A 109 -13.16 8.03 -5.54
CA GLY A 109 -12.43 8.38 -6.74
C GLY A 109 -10.93 8.32 -6.53
N ALA A 110 -10.16 9.03 -7.36
CA ALA A 110 -8.71 8.99 -7.32
C ALA A 110 -8.17 9.35 -5.91
N ASP A 111 -7.32 8.48 -5.38
CA ASP A 111 -6.64 8.61 -4.08
C ASP A 111 -7.57 8.72 -2.85
N VAL A 112 -8.87 8.46 -3.00
CA VAL A 112 -9.80 8.43 -1.86
C VAL A 112 -9.59 7.14 -1.07
N PRO A 113 -9.20 7.20 0.22
CA PRO A 113 -9.02 6.02 1.03
C PRO A 113 -10.37 5.40 1.44
N VAL A 114 -10.47 4.08 1.30
CA VAL A 114 -11.62 3.27 1.72
C VAL A 114 -11.12 2.18 2.67
N GLY A 115 -11.67 2.12 3.87
CA GLY A 115 -11.35 1.08 4.84
C GLY A 115 -11.87 -0.28 4.37
N LEU A 116 -11.11 -1.34 4.61
CA LEU A 116 -11.46 -2.70 4.27
C LEU A 116 -11.26 -3.59 5.51
N ALA A 117 -12.32 -3.74 6.31
CA ALA A 117 -12.34 -4.55 7.52
C ALA A 117 -13.15 -5.84 7.28
N LEU A 118 -12.52 -6.82 6.66
CA LEU A 118 -13.11 -8.07 6.23
C LEU A 118 -12.26 -9.26 6.70
N GLU A 119 -12.92 -10.33 7.10
CA GLU A 119 -12.27 -11.62 7.27
C GLU A 119 -11.92 -12.23 5.90
N ARG A 120 -11.08 -13.26 5.90
CA ARG A 120 -10.74 -13.98 4.67
C ARG A 120 -11.99 -14.58 4.04
N SER A 121 -12.40 -14.02 2.91
CA SER A 121 -13.61 -14.39 2.20
C SER A 121 -13.49 -14.06 0.71
N LEU A 122 -14.39 -14.56 -0.09
CA LEU A 122 -14.49 -14.16 -1.50
C LEU A 122 -14.85 -12.67 -1.62
N ASP A 123 -15.64 -12.16 -0.67
CA ASP A 123 -16.06 -10.75 -0.64
C ASP A 123 -14.90 -9.80 -0.34
N MET A 124 -13.86 -10.25 0.39
CA MET A 124 -12.64 -9.46 0.58
C MET A 124 -11.98 -9.11 -0.76
N LEU A 125 -11.89 -10.06 -1.68
CA LEU A 125 -11.32 -9.82 -3.01
C LEU A 125 -12.25 -8.99 -3.90
N VAL A 126 -13.57 -9.16 -3.74
CA VAL A 126 -14.58 -8.31 -4.40
C VAL A 126 -14.43 -6.86 -3.94
N GLY A 127 -14.33 -6.63 -2.63
CA GLY A 127 -14.15 -5.31 -2.04
C GLY A 127 -12.86 -4.63 -2.50
N LEU A 128 -11.75 -5.36 -2.45
CA LEU A 128 -10.44 -4.86 -2.90
C LEU A 128 -10.48 -4.44 -4.37
N LEU A 129 -10.97 -5.30 -5.25
CA LEU A 129 -11.09 -4.97 -6.68
C LEU A 129 -12.07 -3.83 -6.93
N ALA A 130 -13.18 -3.77 -6.19
CA ALA A 130 -14.16 -2.70 -6.32
C ALA A 130 -13.58 -1.33 -5.96
N ILE A 131 -12.80 -1.24 -4.89
CA ILE A 131 -12.12 0.00 -4.51
C ILE A 131 -11.15 0.45 -5.61
N LEU A 132 -10.32 -0.46 -6.13
CA LEU A 132 -9.40 -0.15 -7.22
C LEU A 132 -10.13 0.26 -8.50
N LYS A 133 -11.27 -0.39 -8.83
CA LYS A 133 -12.10 -0.04 -9.99
C LYS A 133 -12.79 1.32 -9.83
N ALA A 134 -13.13 1.70 -8.61
CA ALA A 134 -13.65 3.03 -8.30
C ALA A 134 -12.56 4.11 -8.35
N GLY A 135 -11.28 3.75 -8.48
CA GLY A 135 -10.13 4.65 -8.45
C GLY A 135 -9.60 4.94 -7.05
N GLY A 136 -10.20 4.36 -6.01
CA GLY A 136 -9.82 4.56 -4.62
C GLY A 136 -8.57 3.80 -4.19
N ALA A 137 -8.11 4.10 -2.99
CA ALA A 137 -7.04 3.40 -2.30
C ALA A 137 -7.62 2.58 -1.14
N TYR A 138 -7.34 1.28 -1.08
CA TYR A 138 -7.82 0.47 0.04
C TYR A 138 -6.89 0.59 1.26
N LEU A 139 -7.50 0.73 2.44
CA LEU A 139 -6.84 0.67 3.74
C LEU A 139 -7.23 -0.63 4.42
N PRO A 140 -6.36 -1.65 4.45
CA PRO A 140 -6.69 -2.91 5.10
C PRO A 140 -6.68 -2.73 6.62
N LEU A 141 -7.75 -3.22 7.27
CA LEU A 141 -7.94 -3.22 8.71
C LEU A 141 -8.19 -4.64 9.18
N ASP A 142 -7.45 -5.09 10.18
CA ASP A 142 -7.69 -6.38 10.81
C ASP A 142 -8.87 -6.26 11.77
N PRO A 143 -10.03 -6.89 11.50
CA PRO A 143 -11.20 -6.80 12.36
C PRO A 143 -10.99 -7.44 13.74
N ALA A 144 -9.92 -8.23 13.93
CA ALA A 144 -9.55 -8.79 15.22
C ALA A 144 -8.67 -7.84 16.07
N ALA A 145 -8.23 -6.71 15.51
CA ALA A 145 -7.45 -5.72 16.24
C ALA A 145 -8.29 -5.06 17.34
N PRO A 146 -7.66 -4.56 18.42
CA PRO A 146 -8.36 -3.80 19.46
C PRO A 146 -9.11 -2.59 18.89
N GLU A 147 -10.30 -2.34 19.42
CA GLU A 147 -11.20 -1.26 18.97
C GLU A 147 -10.50 0.11 18.98
N GLU A 148 -9.75 0.42 20.04
CA GLU A 148 -8.98 1.66 20.17
C GLU A 148 -7.96 1.83 19.02
N ARG A 149 -7.30 0.74 18.61
CA ARG A 149 -6.35 0.76 17.49
C ARG A 149 -7.06 1.01 16.17
N LEU A 150 -8.19 0.36 15.93
CA LEU A 150 -9.00 0.57 14.72
C LEU A 150 -9.51 2.01 14.65
N ALA A 151 -10.02 2.55 15.77
CA ALA A 151 -10.47 3.92 15.85
C ALA A 151 -9.35 4.92 15.54
N HIS A 152 -8.17 4.71 16.10
CA HIS A 152 -6.99 5.54 15.82
C HIS A 152 -6.59 5.51 14.33
N ILE A 153 -6.55 4.30 13.71
CA ILE A 153 -6.21 4.18 12.28
C ILE A 153 -7.24 4.87 11.39
N LEU A 154 -8.54 4.75 11.71
CA LEU A 154 -9.61 5.41 10.96
C LEU A 154 -9.51 6.94 11.07
N ASP A 155 -9.18 7.46 12.25
CA ASP A 155 -9.01 8.89 12.48
C ASP A 155 -7.79 9.45 11.72
N ASP A 156 -6.64 8.81 11.89
CA ASP A 156 -5.38 9.23 11.27
C ASP A 156 -5.40 9.16 9.75
N SER A 157 -6.06 8.15 9.19
CA SER A 157 -6.15 7.94 7.74
C SER A 157 -7.17 8.83 7.03
N GLY A 158 -8.09 9.46 7.76
CA GLY A 158 -9.16 10.27 7.19
C GLY A 158 -10.17 9.48 6.34
N VAL A 159 -10.27 8.16 6.56
CA VAL A 159 -11.25 7.29 5.90
C VAL A 159 -12.67 7.74 6.24
N ARG A 160 -13.51 7.85 5.21
CA ARG A 160 -14.94 8.19 5.35
C ARG A 160 -15.90 7.06 4.99
N LEU A 161 -15.38 5.99 4.40
CA LEU A 161 -16.16 4.82 4.02
C LEU A 161 -15.40 3.56 4.42
N LEU A 162 -16.07 2.66 5.14
CA LEU A 162 -15.52 1.39 5.62
C LEU A 162 -16.37 0.23 5.08
N LEU A 163 -15.74 -0.67 4.33
CA LEU A 163 -16.34 -1.92 3.90
C LEU A 163 -16.13 -3.00 4.95
N THR A 164 -17.19 -3.72 5.27
CA THR A 164 -17.16 -4.81 6.25
C THR A 164 -18.13 -5.94 5.92
N GLN A 165 -18.23 -6.93 6.79
CA GLN A 165 -19.22 -8.00 6.77
C GLN A 165 -20.26 -7.77 7.87
N GLY A 166 -21.49 -8.22 7.65
CA GLY A 166 -22.61 -8.00 8.55
C GLY A 166 -22.33 -8.43 10.00
N HIS A 167 -21.70 -9.60 10.18
CA HIS A 167 -21.37 -10.14 11.50
C HIS A 167 -20.25 -9.37 12.24
N LEU A 168 -19.52 -8.50 11.55
CA LEU A 168 -18.44 -7.69 12.11
C LEU A 168 -18.90 -6.29 12.55
N LEU A 169 -20.10 -5.87 12.16
CA LEU A 169 -20.62 -4.50 12.42
C LEU A 169 -20.58 -4.09 13.89
N GLU A 170 -20.85 -5.04 14.81
CA GLU A 170 -20.86 -4.76 16.26
C GLU A 170 -19.44 -4.70 16.87
N ARG A 171 -18.43 -5.20 16.15
CA ARG A 171 -17.04 -5.25 16.61
C ARG A 171 -16.22 -4.05 16.15
N LEU A 172 -16.72 -3.29 15.20
CA LEU A 172 -16.01 -2.15 14.64
C LEU A 172 -16.34 -0.87 15.41
N PRO A 173 -15.34 0.03 15.59
CA PRO A 173 -15.58 1.30 16.27
C PRO A 173 -16.57 2.14 15.48
N ARG A 174 -17.54 2.73 16.22
CA ARG A 174 -18.45 3.72 15.65
C ARG A 174 -17.79 5.08 15.65
N GLN A 175 -17.30 5.50 14.51
CA GLN A 175 -16.60 6.77 14.36
C GLN A 175 -17.46 7.80 13.63
N ALA A 176 -17.53 9.02 14.16
CA ALA A 176 -18.28 10.10 13.53
C ALA A 176 -17.68 10.42 12.14
N GLY A 177 -18.55 10.50 11.13
CA GLY A 177 -18.14 10.80 9.75
C GLY A 177 -17.63 9.61 8.93
N VAL A 178 -17.64 8.40 9.50
CA VAL A 178 -17.34 7.16 8.78
C VAL A 178 -18.63 6.40 8.48
N GLU A 179 -18.97 6.28 7.21
CA GLU A 179 -20.07 5.41 6.75
C GLU A 179 -19.56 3.96 6.72
N VAL A 180 -20.32 3.02 7.29
CA VAL A 180 -19.99 1.59 7.29
C VAL A 180 -20.92 0.86 6.35
N LEU A 181 -20.37 0.11 5.39
CA LEU A 181 -21.13 -0.65 4.39
C LEU A 181 -20.80 -2.14 4.51
N ALA A 182 -21.80 -2.95 4.87
CA ALA A 182 -21.72 -4.39 4.81
C ALA A 182 -21.90 -4.85 3.34
N ILE A 183 -21.01 -5.75 2.87
CA ILE A 183 -20.94 -6.16 1.45
C ILE A 183 -21.36 -7.61 1.20
N ASP A 184 -21.72 -8.33 2.24
CA ASP A 184 -22.15 -9.74 2.26
C ASP A 184 -23.69 -9.91 2.32
N GLY A 185 -24.44 -8.84 2.01
CA GLY A 185 -25.91 -8.81 2.01
C GLY A 185 -26.54 -8.88 0.61
#